data_06bfe256d75b3087cd2d2c3c4d98bb33
#
_entry.id   06bfe256d75b3087cd2d2c3c4d98bb33
#
_cell.length_a   1.000
_cell.length_b   1.000
_cell.length_c   1.000
_cell.angle_alpha   90.00
_cell.angle_beta   90.00
_cell.angle_gamma   90.00
#
_symmetry.space_group_name_H-M   'P 1'
#
loop_
_entity.id
_entity.type
_entity.pdbx_description
1 polymer ?
#
loop_
_entity_poly.entity_id
_entity_poly.type
_entity_poly.pdbx_seq_one_letter_code
_entity_poly.pdbx_strand_id
1 'polypeptide(L)'
;MSEEAVKIPAELLRLLKPLAEQAGVKLPDGVDLVPEINLDEQVIKIAEQLGGLLSRCDVFVRSTQVVTIEDGRAVPVTRERFCSLIEEFVTCIKATEHGRRVVSMGKDLAGKVMESRQFTRRLPVLEHVVPVRLPYIAADGSVKLLKEGYNADVRAYCTHELDFDEDLPVTQAMIKMEDWLGEYQFADAHGHVSLWQNRSFCAQVGAMLTMFTRLMLKGVRPMHVWVANQQGSGKSVLAEAAIAPVFGDVAATNNPESKEEMNKLLDTTAQALRPYLLLDDAPSFVASGGLNSFLTRRRHSGRIMGGSTEFDEPNVTAVLLTGNNIELTADLVRRASVIELFVPGEVEGRHFKRVIDPGFWSQTSVRAELLAVQWAMVRHWSEAGRPPAHKTKPTFEAWSHLVGGIVAALPVPPIEGFAIESPVSPPELPMSGDRRGQEWRTLLIAIASEVHNDAAPPSYTTPDIVTAARREGLLEDLVGTDGDKPLDNKGLRKIGSELKRWRGRVMVDRHGRTFQFGARRQERGTLYPLTFVA
;
A
#
# COMPACT_ATOMS: atom_id res chain seq x y z
N MET A 1 -1.59 -49.78 -36.87
CA MET A 1 -2.21 -48.81 -35.97
C MET A 1 -1.13 -48.48 -34.95
N SER A 2 -0.49 -47.32 -35.09
CA SER A 2 0.56 -46.82 -34.19
C SER A 2 -0.11 -46.31 -32.91
N GLU A 3 0.24 -46.92 -31.77
CA GLU A 3 -0.08 -46.39 -30.45
C GLU A 3 0.60 -45.03 -30.31
N GLU A 4 -0.18 -43.97 -30.37
CA GLU A 4 0.28 -42.64 -29.95
C GLU A 4 0.39 -42.66 -28.40
N ALA A 5 1.64 -42.70 -27.92
CA ALA A 5 1.92 -42.54 -26.50
C ALA A 5 1.45 -41.16 -26.04
N VAL A 6 0.50 -41.10 -25.13
CA VAL A 6 0.03 -39.88 -24.49
C VAL A 6 1.19 -39.25 -23.72
N LYS A 7 1.66 -38.10 -24.17
CA LYS A 7 2.75 -37.34 -23.50
C LYS A 7 2.18 -36.59 -22.29
N ILE A 8 2.52 -37.05 -21.08
CA ILE A 8 2.31 -36.27 -19.85
C ILE A 8 3.35 -35.13 -19.79
N PRO A 9 2.96 -33.89 -19.36
CA PRO A 9 3.90 -32.81 -19.09
C PRO A 9 4.96 -33.25 -18.05
N ALA A 10 6.23 -32.90 -18.30
CA ALA A 10 7.36 -33.32 -17.46
C ALA A 10 7.22 -32.92 -15.97
N GLU A 11 6.47 -31.89 -15.69
CA GLU A 11 6.15 -31.40 -14.32
C GLU A 11 5.25 -32.38 -13.57
N LEU A 12 4.27 -32.96 -14.24
CA LEU A 12 3.37 -33.96 -13.65
C LEU A 12 4.10 -35.27 -13.36
N LEU A 13 5.02 -35.70 -14.23
CA LEU A 13 5.89 -36.84 -14.02
C LEU A 13 6.76 -36.68 -12.76
N ARG A 14 7.26 -35.47 -12.48
CA ARG A 14 8.01 -35.18 -11.25
C ARG A 14 7.17 -35.32 -9.98
N LEU A 15 5.87 -35.06 -10.04
CA LEU A 15 4.95 -35.15 -8.92
C LEU A 15 4.42 -36.57 -8.71
N LEU A 16 4.23 -37.35 -9.77
CA LEU A 16 3.67 -38.69 -9.72
C LEU A 16 4.72 -39.80 -9.41
N LYS A 17 5.98 -39.62 -9.83
CA LYS A 17 7.06 -40.57 -9.54
C LYS A 17 7.22 -40.89 -8.04
N PRO A 18 7.32 -39.89 -7.13
CA PRO A 18 7.48 -40.17 -5.69
C PRO A 18 6.29 -40.91 -5.08
N LEU A 19 5.10 -40.71 -5.63
CA LEU A 19 3.84 -41.29 -5.12
C LEU A 19 3.67 -42.73 -5.58
N ALA A 20 4.06 -43.05 -6.80
CA ALA A 20 4.09 -44.41 -7.29
C ALA A 20 5.11 -45.24 -6.51
N GLU A 21 6.27 -44.66 -6.19
CA GLU A 21 7.30 -45.27 -5.34
C GLU A 21 6.81 -45.51 -3.91
N GLN A 22 6.10 -44.56 -3.30
CA GLN A 22 5.50 -44.75 -1.97
C GLN A 22 4.36 -45.76 -1.94
N ALA A 23 3.64 -45.92 -3.04
CA ALA A 23 2.55 -46.89 -3.17
C ALA A 23 3.06 -48.30 -3.59
N GLY A 24 4.37 -48.51 -3.80
CA GLY A 24 4.94 -49.76 -4.22
C GLY A 24 4.54 -50.16 -5.65
N VAL A 25 4.08 -49.23 -6.48
CA VAL A 25 3.69 -49.44 -7.86
C VAL A 25 4.92 -49.23 -8.76
N LYS A 26 5.46 -50.26 -9.35
CA LYS A 26 6.47 -50.14 -10.41
C LYS A 26 5.80 -49.55 -11.66
N LEU A 27 6.20 -48.34 -12.01
CA LEU A 27 5.84 -47.74 -13.31
C LEU A 27 6.54 -48.56 -14.41
N PRO A 28 5.82 -49.10 -15.42
CA PRO A 28 6.46 -49.70 -16.59
C PRO A 28 7.25 -48.63 -17.33
N ASP A 29 8.42 -49.01 -17.87
CA ASP A 29 9.22 -48.12 -18.70
C ASP A 29 8.39 -47.64 -19.91
N GLY A 30 8.04 -46.35 -19.94
CA GLY A 30 7.36 -45.70 -21.07
C GLY A 30 5.83 -45.62 -21.02
N VAL A 31 5.16 -46.00 -19.90
CA VAL A 31 3.71 -45.80 -19.75
C VAL A 31 3.40 -44.73 -18.71
N ASP A 32 2.86 -43.64 -19.19
CA ASP A 32 2.36 -42.55 -18.40
C ASP A 32 0.95 -42.88 -17.84
N LEU A 33 0.88 -43.26 -16.56
CA LEU A 33 -0.39 -43.57 -15.90
C LEU A 33 -1.16 -42.28 -15.60
N VAL A 34 -2.08 -41.94 -16.50
CA VAL A 34 -3.11 -40.93 -16.17
C VAL A 34 -4.10 -41.58 -15.19
N PRO A 35 -4.34 -41.00 -14.00
CA PRO A 35 -5.29 -41.56 -13.04
C PRO A 35 -6.68 -41.72 -13.66
N GLU A 36 -7.30 -42.88 -13.45
CA GLU A 36 -8.67 -43.14 -13.89
C GLU A 36 -9.67 -42.83 -12.79
N ILE A 37 -10.75 -42.14 -13.14
CA ILE A 37 -11.89 -41.89 -12.23
C ILE A 37 -13.17 -42.42 -12.83
N ASN A 38 -13.84 -43.29 -12.06
CA ASN A 38 -15.13 -43.87 -12.47
C ASN A 38 -16.27 -42.88 -12.14
N LEU A 39 -16.93 -42.37 -13.18
CA LEU A 39 -18.03 -41.40 -13.04
C LEU A 39 -19.37 -42.07 -12.63
N ASP A 40 -19.44 -43.38 -12.51
CA ASP A 40 -20.61 -44.10 -11.98
C ASP A 40 -20.60 -44.17 -10.45
N GLU A 41 -19.51 -43.76 -9.80
CA GLU A 41 -19.45 -43.68 -8.35
C GLU A 41 -20.29 -42.54 -7.78
N GLN A 42 -20.46 -42.57 -6.45
CA GLN A 42 -21.16 -41.46 -5.77
C GLN A 42 -20.36 -40.16 -5.94
N VAL A 43 -21.07 -39.04 -6.17
CA VAL A 43 -20.48 -37.70 -6.37
C VAL A 43 -19.47 -37.35 -5.27
N ILE A 44 -19.74 -37.75 -4.02
CA ILE A 44 -18.84 -37.49 -2.88
C ILE A 44 -17.48 -38.19 -3.08
N LYS A 45 -17.44 -39.42 -3.56
CA LYS A 45 -16.21 -40.15 -3.81
C LYS A 45 -15.43 -39.56 -4.99
N ILE A 46 -16.14 -39.25 -6.08
CA ILE A 46 -15.56 -38.57 -7.24
C ILE A 46 -14.93 -37.22 -6.80
N ALA A 47 -15.66 -36.45 -6.00
CA ALA A 47 -15.21 -35.16 -5.47
C ALA A 47 -13.94 -35.31 -4.58
N GLU A 48 -13.89 -36.36 -3.77
CA GLU A 48 -12.76 -36.63 -2.91
C GLU A 48 -11.50 -37.06 -3.70
N GLN A 49 -11.66 -37.93 -4.69
CA GLN A 49 -10.59 -38.38 -5.57
C GLN A 49 -10.03 -37.21 -6.40
N LEU A 50 -10.90 -36.44 -7.06
CA LEU A 50 -10.52 -35.27 -7.85
C LEU A 50 -9.87 -34.18 -7.00
N GLY A 51 -10.40 -33.91 -5.81
CA GLY A 51 -9.80 -32.95 -4.89
C GLY A 51 -8.39 -33.35 -4.47
N GLY A 52 -8.14 -34.65 -4.22
CA GLY A 52 -6.83 -35.15 -3.89
C GLY A 52 -5.83 -35.06 -5.05
N LEU A 53 -6.28 -35.23 -6.28
CA LEU A 53 -5.43 -35.13 -7.48
C LEU A 53 -5.16 -33.64 -7.81
N LEU A 54 -6.21 -32.86 -7.95
CA LEU A 54 -6.09 -31.46 -8.37
C LEU A 54 -5.45 -30.53 -7.32
N SER A 55 -5.40 -30.95 -6.05
CA SER A 55 -4.66 -30.21 -5.01
C SER A 55 -3.16 -30.04 -5.30
N ARG A 56 -2.63 -30.77 -6.27
CA ARG A 56 -1.21 -30.77 -6.68
C ARG A 56 -1.00 -30.14 -8.05
N CYS A 57 -2.07 -29.62 -8.67
CA CYS A 57 -2.10 -29.15 -10.06
C CYS A 57 -2.46 -27.65 -10.14
N ASP A 58 -1.91 -26.80 -9.29
CA ASP A 58 -2.19 -25.35 -9.26
C ASP A 58 -3.68 -24.98 -9.31
N VAL A 59 -4.50 -25.85 -8.69
CA VAL A 59 -5.94 -25.64 -8.48
C VAL A 59 -6.16 -25.32 -7.01
N PHE A 60 -6.82 -24.19 -6.75
CA PHE A 60 -6.96 -23.63 -5.42
C PHE A 60 -8.42 -23.31 -5.08
N VAL A 61 -8.68 -23.13 -3.80
CA VAL A 61 -9.87 -22.41 -3.33
C VAL A 61 -9.47 -21.00 -2.93
N ARG A 62 -10.11 -20.01 -3.55
CA ARG A 62 -9.98 -18.60 -3.18
C ARG A 62 -11.35 -18.10 -2.78
N SER A 63 -11.50 -17.66 -1.52
CA SER A 63 -12.83 -17.37 -0.98
C SER A 63 -13.74 -18.61 -1.02
N THR A 64 -14.77 -18.59 -1.82
CA THR A 64 -15.71 -19.71 -2.04
C THR A 64 -15.59 -20.33 -3.43
N GLN A 65 -14.66 -19.86 -4.25
CA GLN A 65 -14.53 -20.25 -5.66
C GLN A 65 -13.31 -21.14 -5.88
N VAL A 66 -13.43 -22.08 -6.80
CA VAL A 66 -12.30 -22.80 -7.35
C VAL A 66 -11.61 -21.90 -8.37
N VAL A 67 -10.29 -21.77 -8.26
CA VAL A 67 -9.50 -20.93 -9.15
C VAL A 67 -8.27 -21.68 -9.64
N THR A 68 -7.76 -21.29 -10.80
CA THR A 68 -6.44 -21.66 -11.36
C THR A 68 -5.59 -20.41 -11.50
N ILE A 69 -4.29 -20.58 -11.71
CA ILE A 69 -3.39 -19.48 -12.03
C ILE A 69 -3.21 -19.42 -13.54
N GLU A 70 -3.63 -18.33 -14.15
CA GLU A 70 -3.46 -18.05 -15.58
C GLU A 70 -2.87 -16.65 -15.73
N ASP A 71 -1.81 -16.51 -16.52
CA ASP A 71 -1.10 -15.23 -16.74
C ASP A 71 -0.81 -14.45 -15.44
N GLY A 72 -0.35 -15.16 -14.42
CA GLY A 72 -0.04 -14.57 -13.11
C GLY A 72 -1.22 -14.09 -12.29
N ARG A 73 -2.45 -14.53 -12.61
CA ARG A 73 -3.69 -14.15 -11.93
C ARG A 73 -4.50 -15.36 -11.51
N ALA A 74 -5.21 -15.22 -10.40
CA ALA A 74 -6.20 -16.22 -10.01
C ALA A 74 -7.47 -16.05 -10.83
N VAL A 75 -7.79 -17.04 -11.67
CA VAL A 75 -8.96 -17.03 -12.57
C VAL A 75 -9.99 -18.04 -12.05
N PRO A 76 -11.26 -17.63 -11.85
CA PRO A 76 -12.31 -18.54 -11.46
C PRO A 76 -12.55 -19.63 -12.52
N VAL A 77 -12.64 -20.87 -12.08
CA VAL A 77 -12.92 -22.03 -12.94
C VAL A 77 -14.43 -22.14 -13.14
N THR A 78 -14.89 -22.01 -14.39
CA THR A 78 -16.29 -22.31 -14.75
C THR A 78 -16.53 -23.81 -14.83
N ARG A 79 -17.80 -24.26 -14.88
CA ARG A 79 -18.14 -25.68 -15.04
C ARG A 79 -17.58 -26.25 -16.35
N GLU A 80 -17.59 -25.44 -17.42
CA GLU A 80 -17.00 -25.80 -18.72
C GLU A 80 -15.50 -25.97 -18.62
N ARG A 81 -14.82 -24.98 -18.05
CA ARG A 81 -13.37 -25.02 -17.87
C ARG A 81 -12.94 -26.18 -16.97
N PHE A 82 -13.75 -26.48 -15.93
CA PHE A 82 -13.50 -27.61 -15.04
C PHE A 82 -13.54 -28.96 -15.77
N CYS A 83 -14.50 -29.16 -16.70
CA CYS A 83 -14.55 -30.36 -17.51
C CYS A 83 -13.27 -30.51 -18.35
N SER A 84 -12.79 -29.45 -19.01
CA SER A 84 -11.56 -29.48 -19.79
C SER A 84 -10.33 -29.69 -18.91
N LEU A 85 -10.28 -29.01 -17.75
CA LEU A 85 -9.18 -29.13 -16.78
C LEU A 85 -9.04 -30.57 -16.27
N ILE A 86 -10.16 -31.27 -16.03
CA ILE A 86 -10.11 -32.68 -15.61
C ILE A 86 -9.48 -33.54 -16.70
N GLU A 87 -9.84 -33.34 -17.96
CA GLU A 87 -9.30 -34.13 -19.08
C GLU A 87 -7.79 -33.93 -19.28
N GLU A 88 -7.23 -32.82 -18.80
CA GLU A 88 -5.77 -32.59 -18.80
C GLU A 88 -5.02 -33.51 -17.81
N PHE A 89 -5.66 -33.90 -16.70
CA PHE A 89 -5.02 -34.61 -15.59
C PHE A 89 -5.57 -35.98 -15.30
N VAL A 90 -6.76 -36.34 -15.82
CA VAL A 90 -7.51 -37.52 -15.44
C VAL A 90 -8.24 -38.15 -16.61
N THR A 91 -8.22 -39.47 -16.70
CA THR A 91 -9.11 -40.22 -17.60
C THR A 91 -10.41 -40.57 -16.89
N CYS A 92 -11.52 -39.98 -17.33
CA CYS A 92 -12.84 -40.32 -16.82
C CYS A 92 -13.39 -41.57 -17.52
N ILE A 93 -13.84 -42.56 -16.74
CA ILE A 93 -14.38 -43.83 -17.25
C ILE A 93 -15.79 -44.07 -16.72
N LYS A 94 -16.55 -44.90 -17.45
CA LYS A 94 -17.80 -45.50 -16.99
C LYS A 94 -17.77 -47.00 -17.19
N ALA A 95 -18.39 -47.76 -16.30
CA ALA A 95 -18.60 -49.19 -16.46
C ALA A 95 -19.65 -49.47 -17.55
N THR A 96 -19.42 -50.50 -18.36
CA THR A 96 -20.36 -50.98 -19.37
C THR A 96 -20.46 -52.51 -19.28
N GLU A 97 -21.45 -53.12 -19.88
CA GLU A 97 -21.62 -54.58 -19.92
C GLU A 97 -20.41 -55.31 -20.55
N HIS A 98 -19.65 -54.59 -21.41
CA HIS A 98 -18.52 -55.13 -22.15
C HIS A 98 -17.17 -54.61 -21.66
N GLY A 99 -17.10 -53.96 -20.47
CA GLY A 99 -15.84 -53.44 -19.91
C GLY A 99 -15.93 -51.98 -19.50
N ARG A 100 -14.88 -51.20 -19.75
CA ARG A 100 -14.77 -49.77 -19.38
C ARG A 100 -14.79 -48.89 -20.64
N ARG A 101 -15.51 -47.78 -20.58
CA ARG A 101 -15.54 -46.80 -21.66
C ARG A 101 -15.02 -45.43 -21.14
N VAL A 102 -14.10 -44.81 -21.88
CA VAL A 102 -13.65 -43.45 -21.64
C VAL A 102 -14.77 -42.47 -22.01
N VAL A 103 -15.06 -41.54 -21.13
CA VAL A 103 -16.12 -40.54 -21.28
C VAL A 103 -15.67 -39.20 -20.75
N SER A 104 -16.21 -38.09 -21.27
CA SER A 104 -16.03 -36.75 -20.71
C SER A 104 -16.95 -36.53 -19.53
N MET A 105 -16.51 -35.73 -18.54
CA MET A 105 -17.37 -35.29 -17.43
C MET A 105 -18.41 -34.29 -17.94
N GLY A 106 -19.69 -34.52 -17.62
CA GLY A 106 -20.75 -33.58 -17.93
C GLY A 106 -20.81 -32.39 -16.99
N LYS A 107 -21.25 -31.21 -17.47
CA LYS A 107 -21.29 -29.94 -16.71
C LYS A 107 -22.11 -30.03 -15.41
N ASP A 108 -23.15 -30.83 -15.34
CA ASP A 108 -23.97 -31.00 -14.13
C ASP A 108 -23.18 -31.72 -13.03
N LEU A 109 -22.41 -32.76 -13.42
CA LEU A 109 -21.57 -33.49 -12.50
C LEU A 109 -20.39 -32.58 -12.04
N ALA A 110 -19.77 -31.86 -12.98
CA ALA A 110 -18.73 -30.89 -12.70
C ALA A 110 -19.20 -29.85 -11.66
N GLY A 111 -20.41 -29.27 -11.83
CA GLY A 111 -20.99 -28.34 -10.87
C GLY A 111 -21.16 -28.95 -9.48
N LYS A 112 -21.73 -30.17 -9.40
CA LYS A 112 -21.92 -30.87 -8.13
C LYS A 112 -20.59 -31.19 -7.43
N VAL A 113 -19.54 -31.53 -8.18
CA VAL A 113 -18.20 -31.79 -7.65
C VAL A 113 -17.60 -30.51 -7.12
N MET A 114 -17.58 -29.42 -7.90
CA MET A 114 -17.01 -28.13 -7.52
C MET A 114 -17.68 -27.53 -6.28
N GLU A 115 -19.01 -27.71 -6.13
CA GLU A 115 -19.79 -27.24 -4.97
C GLU A 115 -19.64 -28.17 -3.76
N SER A 116 -19.06 -29.38 -3.94
CA SER A 116 -18.89 -30.35 -2.85
C SER A 116 -17.82 -29.90 -1.85
N ARG A 117 -18.18 -29.95 -0.56
CA ARG A 117 -17.21 -29.73 0.53
C ARG A 117 -16.05 -30.73 0.53
N GLN A 118 -16.28 -31.94 0.03
CA GLN A 118 -15.23 -32.97 -0.04
C GLN A 118 -14.17 -32.63 -1.07
N PHE A 119 -14.54 -31.94 -2.14
CA PHE A 119 -13.63 -31.41 -3.14
C PHE A 119 -12.88 -30.18 -2.60
N THR A 120 -13.61 -29.14 -2.20
CA THR A 120 -13.03 -27.86 -1.83
C THR A 120 -12.10 -27.91 -0.60
N ARG A 121 -12.39 -28.83 0.36
CA ARG A 121 -11.53 -29.02 1.55
C ARG A 121 -10.18 -29.66 1.23
N ARG A 122 -10.04 -30.33 0.10
CA ARG A 122 -8.79 -30.96 -0.32
C ARG A 122 -7.88 -30.01 -1.10
N LEU A 123 -8.45 -28.98 -1.69
CA LEU A 123 -7.69 -27.97 -2.42
C LEU A 123 -6.97 -27.02 -1.45
N PRO A 124 -5.76 -26.57 -1.79
CA PRO A 124 -5.07 -25.55 -1.02
C PRO A 124 -5.80 -24.21 -1.12
N VAL A 125 -5.78 -23.46 -0.02
CA VAL A 125 -6.39 -22.11 0.03
C VAL A 125 -5.42 -21.08 -0.52
N LEU A 126 -5.89 -20.23 -1.43
CA LEU A 126 -5.11 -19.16 -2.04
C LEU A 126 -5.61 -17.79 -1.56
N GLU A 127 -4.78 -17.04 -0.86
CA GLU A 127 -5.09 -15.67 -0.42
C GLU A 127 -4.37 -14.63 -1.27
N HIS A 128 -3.15 -14.93 -1.71
CA HIS A 128 -2.31 -13.98 -2.43
C HIS A 128 -1.75 -14.58 -3.72
N VAL A 129 -1.74 -13.77 -4.79
CA VAL A 129 -0.95 -14.03 -5.99
C VAL A 129 0.00 -12.84 -6.15
N VAL A 130 1.28 -13.10 -6.25
CA VAL A 130 2.31 -12.07 -6.31
C VAL A 130 3.33 -12.37 -7.41
N PRO A 131 3.77 -11.35 -8.16
CA PRO A 131 4.66 -11.56 -9.28
C PRO A 131 6.15 -11.71 -8.89
N VAL A 132 6.49 -11.35 -7.65
CA VAL A 132 7.89 -11.35 -7.18
C VAL A 132 8.01 -12.06 -5.83
N ARG A 133 9.22 -12.47 -5.47
CA ARG A 133 9.54 -13.14 -4.22
C ARG A 133 9.46 -12.15 -3.05
N LEU A 134 8.31 -12.13 -2.37
CA LEU A 134 8.09 -11.29 -1.18
C LEU A 134 8.59 -11.97 0.09
N PRO A 135 9.03 -11.18 1.10
CA PRO A 135 9.41 -11.73 2.40
C PRO A 135 8.19 -12.20 3.20
N TYR A 136 8.38 -13.26 3.96
CA TYR A 136 7.41 -13.75 4.93
C TYR A 136 8.11 -14.29 6.19
N ILE A 137 7.37 -14.43 7.28
CA ILE A 137 7.86 -15.05 8.51
C ILE A 137 7.44 -16.51 8.51
N ALA A 138 8.42 -17.40 8.41
CA ALA A 138 8.22 -18.83 8.41
C ALA A 138 7.82 -19.35 9.82
N ALA A 139 7.37 -20.62 9.91
CA ALA A 139 6.94 -21.23 11.16
C ALA A 139 8.06 -21.30 12.23
N ASP A 140 9.32 -21.38 11.80
CA ASP A 140 10.51 -21.32 12.65
C ASP A 140 10.85 -19.90 13.13
N GLY A 141 10.06 -18.92 12.73
CA GLY A 141 10.26 -17.51 13.04
C GLY A 141 11.29 -16.80 12.14
N SER A 142 11.99 -17.48 11.24
CA SER A 142 12.92 -16.83 10.32
C SER A 142 12.19 -16.02 9.25
N VAL A 143 12.83 -14.97 8.74
CA VAL A 143 12.35 -14.22 7.59
C VAL A 143 12.93 -14.84 6.33
N LYS A 144 12.07 -15.24 5.40
CA LYS A 144 12.43 -15.89 4.14
C LYS A 144 11.72 -15.22 2.97
N LEU A 145 12.29 -15.33 1.77
CA LEU A 145 11.61 -14.98 0.54
C LEU A 145 10.75 -16.15 0.05
N LEU A 146 9.62 -15.85 -0.58
CA LEU A 146 8.80 -16.87 -1.25
C LEU A 146 9.65 -17.66 -2.25
N LYS A 147 9.27 -18.91 -2.43
CA LYS A 147 9.71 -19.72 -3.58
C LYS A 147 8.71 -19.54 -4.72
N GLU A 148 9.16 -19.78 -5.94
CA GLU A 148 8.27 -19.91 -7.09
C GLU A 148 7.17 -20.96 -6.81
N GLY A 149 5.96 -20.74 -7.31
CA GLY A 149 4.80 -21.57 -7.06
C GLY A 149 4.11 -21.30 -5.73
N TYR A 150 3.37 -22.29 -5.23
CA TYR A 150 2.56 -22.15 -4.03
C TYR A 150 3.35 -22.29 -2.73
N ASN A 151 3.21 -21.32 -1.86
CA ASN A 151 3.81 -21.26 -0.52
C ASN A 151 2.72 -21.42 0.55
N ALA A 152 2.60 -22.60 1.12
CA ALA A 152 1.52 -22.98 2.03
C ALA A 152 1.49 -22.17 3.35
N ASP A 153 2.66 -21.80 3.89
CA ASP A 153 2.78 -21.05 5.15
C ASP A 153 2.02 -19.72 5.13
N VAL A 154 1.93 -19.09 3.96
CA VAL A 154 1.30 -17.77 3.76
C VAL A 154 0.20 -17.80 2.71
N ARG A 155 -0.18 -18.99 2.22
CA ARG A 155 -1.24 -19.19 1.21
C ARG A 155 -1.07 -18.30 -0.02
N ALA A 156 0.18 -18.16 -0.47
CA ALA A 156 0.58 -17.28 -1.55
C ALA A 156 1.14 -18.07 -2.73
N TYR A 157 0.77 -17.70 -3.93
CA TYR A 157 1.39 -18.16 -5.17
C TYR A 157 2.31 -17.08 -5.71
N CYS A 158 3.57 -17.43 -5.99
CA CYS A 158 4.58 -16.54 -6.56
C CYS A 158 4.88 -16.95 -8.00
N THR A 159 4.65 -16.05 -8.95
CA THR A 159 4.96 -16.32 -10.37
C THR A 159 6.42 -16.10 -10.72
N HIS A 160 7.18 -15.45 -9.85
CA HIS A 160 8.62 -15.22 -9.97
C HIS A 160 9.02 -14.58 -11.32
N GLU A 161 8.45 -13.39 -11.61
CA GLU A 161 8.67 -12.71 -12.88
C GLU A 161 10.10 -12.17 -13.06
N LEU A 162 10.80 -11.88 -11.95
CA LEU A 162 12.16 -11.35 -11.99
C LEU A 162 12.97 -11.71 -10.73
N ASP A 163 14.28 -11.78 -10.91
CA ASP A 163 15.28 -11.90 -9.85
C ASP A 163 15.81 -10.52 -9.43
N PHE A 164 16.31 -10.43 -8.21
CA PHE A 164 16.99 -9.25 -7.69
C PHE A 164 18.17 -9.65 -6.80
N ASP A 165 19.09 -8.71 -6.55
CA ASP A 165 20.27 -8.92 -5.70
C ASP A 165 19.86 -9.11 -4.23
N GLU A 166 19.93 -10.34 -3.75
CA GLU A 166 19.57 -10.69 -2.36
C GLU A 166 20.70 -10.35 -1.37
N ASP A 167 21.91 -10.08 -1.85
CA ASP A 167 23.08 -9.84 -1.01
C ASP A 167 23.46 -8.37 -0.88
N LEU A 168 22.70 -7.45 -1.48
CA LEU A 168 22.95 -6.02 -1.42
C LEU A 168 23.15 -5.55 0.04
N PRO A 169 24.29 -4.89 0.39
CA PRO A 169 24.50 -4.36 1.73
C PRO A 169 23.50 -3.25 2.07
N VAL A 170 23.02 -3.20 3.32
CA VAL A 170 22.02 -2.21 3.77
C VAL A 170 22.48 -0.76 3.62
N THR A 171 23.78 -0.49 3.84
CA THR A 171 24.34 0.86 3.65
C THR A 171 24.28 1.30 2.18
N GLN A 172 24.56 0.40 1.24
CA GLN A 172 24.39 0.67 -0.19
C GLN A 172 22.93 0.82 -0.57
N ALA A 173 22.04 0.01 0.04
CA ALA A 173 20.60 0.12 -0.16
C ALA A 173 20.08 1.51 0.27
N MET A 174 20.55 2.05 1.40
CA MET A 174 20.19 3.39 1.85
C MET A 174 20.62 4.47 0.86
N ILE A 175 21.85 4.39 0.34
CA ILE A 175 22.38 5.34 -0.67
C ILE A 175 21.56 5.25 -1.97
N LYS A 176 21.27 4.04 -2.43
CA LYS A 176 20.46 3.82 -3.63
C LYS A 176 19.03 4.37 -3.47
N MET A 177 18.41 4.19 -2.30
CA MET A 177 17.09 4.74 -2.03
C MET A 177 17.08 6.27 -2.09
N GLU A 178 18.10 6.92 -1.51
CA GLU A 178 18.28 8.38 -1.64
C GLU A 178 18.53 8.82 -3.10
N ASP A 179 19.31 8.07 -3.86
CA ASP A 179 19.55 8.37 -5.28
C ASP A 179 18.28 8.23 -6.14
N TRP A 180 17.43 7.23 -5.85
CA TRP A 180 16.16 7.04 -6.56
C TRP A 180 15.12 8.11 -6.25
N LEU A 181 15.05 8.54 -4.99
CA LEU A 181 13.98 9.42 -4.51
C LEU A 181 14.45 10.87 -4.27
N GLY A 182 15.75 11.15 -4.37
CA GLY A 182 16.34 12.43 -3.97
C GLY A 182 15.96 13.63 -4.87
N GLU A 183 15.44 13.38 -6.06
CA GLU A 183 14.99 14.44 -6.95
C GLU A 183 13.61 14.99 -6.59
N TYR A 184 12.86 14.27 -5.75
CA TYR A 184 11.55 14.73 -5.29
C TYR A 184 11.70 15.69 -4.13
N GLN A 185 10.92 16.75 -4.17
CA GLN A 185 10.98 17.79 -3.14
C GLN A 185 10.04 17.45 -1.99
N PHE A 186 10.51 16.56 -1.11
CA PHE A 186 9.82 16.28 0.13
C PHE A 186 9.76 17.55 0.99
N ALA A 187 8.59 17.82 1.57
CA ALA A 187 8.43 18.97 2.44
C ALA A 187 9.39 18.87 3.65
N ASP A 188 9.80 20.03 4.15
CA ASP A 188 10.70 20.16 5.32
C ASP A 188 12.10 19.48 5.16
N ALA A 189 12.58 19.34 3.90
CA ALA A 189 13.91 18.79 3.62
C ALA A 189 15.06 19.80 3.88
N HIS A 190 14.76 21.04 4.21
CA HIS A 190 15.76 22.08 4.38
C HIS A 190 16.59 21.90 5.67
N GLY A 191 17.92 21.94 5.53
CA GLY A 191 18.86 21.82 6.65
C GLY A 191 19.20 20.39 7.05
N HIS A 192 18.65 19.38 6.37
CA HIS A 192 18.99 17.99 6.60
C HIS A 192 20.27 17.60 5.85
N VAL A 193 21.12 16.81 6.50
CA VAL A 193 22.34 16.25 5.90
C VAL A 193 21.99 15.07 4.99
N SER A 194 20.88 14.38 5.26
CA SER A 194 20.39 13.20 4.55
C SER A 194 18.87 13.20 4.51
N LEU A 195 18.29 12.64 3.45
CA LEU A 195 16.85 12.46 3.33
C LEU A 195 16.25 11.54 4.40
N TRP A 196 17.05 10.67 5.00
CA TRP A 196 16.62 9.83 6.13
C TRP A 196 16.18 10.63 7.37
N GLN A 197 16.57 11.90 7.47
CA GLN A 197 16.11 12.82 8.50
C GLN A 197 14.76 13.47 8.16
N ASN A 198 14.25 13.25 6.94
CA ASN A 198 13.00 13.81 6.47
C ASN A 198 11.83 12.83 6.68
N ARG A 199 10.81 13.28 7.38
CA ARG A 199 9.61 12.49 7.69
C ARG A 199 8.87 12.00 6.44
N SER A 200 8.67 12.87 5.46
CA SER A 200 7.93 12.51 4.23
C SER A 200 8.70 11.53 3.35
N PHE A 201 10.02 11.65 3.29
CA PHE A 201 10.88 10.65 2.65
C PHE A 201 10.75 9.29 3.35
N CYS A 202 10.86 9.24 4.68
CA CYS A 202 10.69 8.00 5.43
C CYS A 202 9.26 7.43 5.29
N ALA A 203 8.23 8.28 5.18
CA ALA A 203 6.87 7.84 4.89
C ALA A 203 6.73 7.24 3.48
N GLN A 204 7.44 7.77 2.48
CA GLN A 204 7.53 7.19 1.13
C GLN A 204 8.17 5.80 1.18
N VAL A 205 9.31 5.66 1.86
CA VAL A 205 9.95 4.35 2.07
C VAL A 205 8.99 3.40 2.81
N GLY A 206 8.25 3.92 3.80
CA GLY A 206 7.23 3.16 4.51
C GLY A 206 6.09 2.67 3.62
N ALA A 207 5.68 3.45 2.62
CA ALA A 207 4.70 3.02 1.63
C ALA A 207 5.24 1.88 0.75
N MET A 208 6.48 2.00 0.26
CA MET A 208 7.18 0.95 -0.50
C MET A 208 7.31 -0.34 0.32
N LEU A 209 7.79 -0.25 1.55
CA LEU A 209 7.91 -1.39 2.46
C LEU A 209 6.54 -2.02 2.78
N THR A 210 5.46 -1.24 2.84
CA THR A 210 4.10 -1.77 3.05
C THR A 210 3.68 -2.72 1.92
N MET A 211 4.04 -2.42 0.67
CA MET A 211 3.79 -3.31 -0.46
C MET A 211 4.69 -4.55 -0.40
N PHE A 212 5.97 -4.37 -0.16
CA PHE A 212 6.96 -5.44 -0.17
C PHE A 212 6.78 -6.41 1.01
N THR A 213 6.52 -5.92 2.23
CA THR A 213 6.39 -6.76 3.44
C THR A 213 4.95 -7.21 3.72
N ARG A 214 4.04 -7.09 2.76
CA ARG A 214 2.61 -7.34 2.95
C ARG A 214 2.26 -8.72 3.51
N LEU A 215 3.06 -9.77 3.22
CA LEU A 215 2.84 -11.13 3.73
C LEU A 215 3.33 -11.31 5.18
N MET A 216 4.16 -10.40 5.68
CA MET A 216 4.61 -10.37 7.07
C MET A 216 3.61 -9.65 7.98
N LEU A 217 2.74 -8.81 7.41
CA LEU A 217 1.83 -7.95 8.16
C LEU A 217 0.58 -8.71 8.60
N LYS A 218 0.46 -8.96 9.91
CA LYS A 218 -0.72 -9.59 10.53
C LYS A 218 -1.71 -8.53 11.06
N GLY A 219 -2.26 -7.69 10.19
CA GLY A 219 -3.18 -6.64 10.63
C GLY A 219 -3.56 -5.66 9.55
N VAL A 220 -4.25 -4.62 9.98
CA VAL A 220 -4.62 -3.50 9.12
C VAL A 220 -3.43 -2.57 8.89
N ARG A 221 -3.49 -1.79 7.83
CA ARG A 221 -2.46 -0.85 7.41
C ARG A 221 -3.04 0.54 7.22
N PRO A 222 -2.27 1.61 7.48
CA PRO A 222 -2.73 2.97 7.23
C PRO A 222 -2.92 3.20 5.73
N MET A 223 -3.75 4.15 5.38
CA MET A 223 -3.80 4.71 4.04
C MET A 223 -2.54 5.53 3.78
N HIS A 224 -1.90 5.36 2.63
CA HIS A 224 -0.80 6.23 2.20
C HIS A 224 -1.34 7.36 1.36
N VAL A 225 -0.95 8.60 1.68
CA VAL A 225 -1.50 9.79 1.03
C VAL A 225 -0.38 10.70 0.56
N TRP A 226 -0.34 10.97 -0.74
CA TRP A 226 0.58 11.93 -1.34
C TRP A 226 -0.12 13.25 -1.56
N VAL A 227 0.39 14.28 -0.94
CA VAL A 227 -0.11 15.66 -1.07
C VAL A 227 0.99 16.57 -1.55
N ALA A 228 0.60 17.59 -2.31
CA ALA A 228 1.51 18.63 -2.74
C ALA A 228 0.81 19.98 -2.86
N ASN A 229 1.62 21.05 -2.86
CA ASN A 229 1.14 22.41 -3.05
C ASN A 229 0.68 22.71 -4.48
N GLN A 230 1.13 21.94 -5.49
CA GLN A 230 0.78 22.18 -6.89
C GLN A 230 0.81 20.93 -7.75
N GLN A 231 0.22 21.01 -8.95
CA GLN A 231 0.27 19.95 -9.96
C GLN A 231 1.70 19.75 -10.48
N GLY A 232 1.99 18.57 -11.05
CA GLY A 232 3.32 18.26 -11.60
C GLY A 232 4.42 18.06 -10.55
N SER A 233 4.09 18.03 -9.26
CA SER A 233 5.06 17.84 -8.16
C SER A 233 5.58 16.42 -7.99
N GLY A 234 5.05 15.43 -8.74
CA GLY A 234 5.50 14.02 -8.71
C GLY A 234 4.72 13.10 -7.77
N LYS A 235 3.54 13.50 -7.26
CA LYS A 235 2.71 12.69 -6.35
C LYS A 235 2.35 11.30 -6.90
N SER A 236 1.71 11.28 -8.07
CA SER A 236 1.29 10.03 -8.73
C SER A 236 2.49 9.17 -9.07
N VAL A 237 3.59 9.78 -9.52
CA VAL A 237 4.85 9.09 -9.80
C VAL A 237 5.43 8.41 -8.57
N LEU A 238 5.41 9.07 -7.39
CA LEU A 238 5.85 8.46 -6.13
C LEU A 238 4.89 7.39 -5.62
N ALA A 239 3.58 7.53 -5.84
CA ALA A 239 2.62 6.49 -5.53
C ALA A 239 2.85 5.24 -6.39
N GLU A 240 3.13 5.41 -7.69
CA GLU A 240 3.55 4.32 -8.58
C GLU A 240 4.86 3.69 -8.13
N ALA A 241 5.87 4.49 -7.73
CA ALA A 241 7.14 3.98 -7.19
C ALA A 241 6.96 3.12 -5.94
N ALA A 242 5.90 3.32 -5.18
CA ALA A 242 5.59 2.46 -4.04
C ALA A 242 4.99 1.11 -4.45
N ILE A 243 4.28 1.03 -5.58
CA ILE A 243 3.53 -0.15 -6.02
C ILE A 243 4.30 -0.97 -7.05
N ALA A 244 4.83 -0.29 -8.08
CA ALA A 244 5.40 -0.92 -9.27
C ALA A 244 6.55 -1.90 -9.01
N PRO A 245 7.46 -1.69 -8.04
CA PRO A 245 8.52 -2.67 -7.76
C PRO A 245 7.97 -4.07 -7.50
N VAL A 246 6.85 -4.15 -6.78
CA VAL A 246 6.20 -5.43 -6.45
C VAL A 246 5.28 -5.91 -7.57
N PHE A 247 4.41 -5.05 -8.10
CA PHE A 247 3.28 -5.49 -8.94
C PHE A 247 3.46 -5.20 -10.44
N GLY A 248 4.55 -4.57 -10.84
CA GLY A 248 4.72 -4.17 -12.25
C GLY A 248 3.82 -2.99 -12.61
N ASP A 249 3.03 -3.14 -13.68
CA ASP A 249 2.13 -2.08 -14.13
C ASP A 249 1.10 -1.71 -13.06
N VAL A 250 0.96 -0.40 -12.84
CA VAL A 250 0.09 0.14 -11.80
C VAL A 250 -1.23 0.61 -12.40
N ALA A 251 -2.30 0.03 -11.91
CA ALA A 251 -3.66 0.48 -12.24
C ALA A 251 -4.13 1.50 -11.20
N ALA A 252 -4.39 2.71 -11.65
CA ALA A 252 -5.05 3.74 -10.86
C ALA A 252 -6.57 3.73 -11.10
N THR A 253 -7.32 4.14 -10.11
CA THR A 253 -8.77 4.27 -10.14
C THR A 253 -9.13 5.72 -9.86
N ASN A 254 -10.03 6.31 -10.64
CA ASN A 254 -10.54 7.64 -10.35
C ASN A 254 -11.24 7.65 -8.99
N ASN A 255 -11.11 8.76 -8.29
CA ASN A 255 -11.78 8.90 -7.00
C ASN A 255 -13.30 8.93 -7.20
N PRO A 256 -14.08 8.09 -6.47
CA PRO A 256 -15.54 8.08 -6.60
C PRO A 256 -16.19 9.40 -6.18
N GLU A 257 -17.17 9.85 -6.93
CA GLU A 257 -17.88 11.11 -6.66
C GLU A 257 -18.87 11.02 -5.50
N SER A 258 -19.37 9.82 -5.21
CA SER A 258 -20.35 9.59 -4.16
C SER A 258 -19.89 8.57 -3.12
N LYS A 259 -20.50 8.63 -1.91
CA LYS A 259 -20.28 7.64 -0.85
C LYS A 259 -20.71 6.22 -1.28
N GLU A 260 -21.75 6.12 -2.09
CA GLU A 260 -22.28 4.85 -2.57
C GLU A 260 -21.31 4.20 -3.56
N GLU A 261 -20.74 4.97 -4.47
CA GLU A 261 -19.73 4.48 -5.41
C GLU A 261 -18.44 4.08 -4.67
N MET A 262 -18.03 4.85 -3.68
CA MET A 262 -16.89 4.47 -2.83
C MET A 262 -17.15 3.13 -2.15
N ASN A 263 -18.32 2.92 -1.55
CA ASN A 263 -18.64 1.64 -0.91
C ASN A 263 -18.63 0.48 -1.91
N LYS A 264 -19.22 0.66 -3.10
CA LYS A 264 -19.20 -0.35 -4.17
C LYS A 264 -17.76 -0.68 -4.62
N LEU A 265 -16.90 0.34 -4.74
CA LEU A 265 -15.50 0.16 -5.09
C LEU A 265 -14.75 -0.62 -4.00
N LEU A 266 -14.99 -0.31 -2.73
CA LEU A 266 -14.39 -1.02 -1.60
C LEU A 266 -14.86 -2.48 -1.54
N ASP A 267 -16.16 -2.73 -1.75
CA ASP A 267 -16.74 -4.08 -1.78
C ASP A 267 -16.13 -4.92 -2.91
N THR A 268 -16.08 -4.39 -4.14
CA THR A 268 -15.47 -5.10 -5.28
C THR A 268 -13.98 -5.32 -5.11
N THR A 269 -13.28 -4.36 -4.49
CA THR A 269 -11.85 -4.46 -4.19
C THR A 269 -11.57 -5.57 -3.18
N ALA A 270 -12.36 -5.63 -2.10
CA ALA A 270 -12.22 -6.67 -1.07
C ALA A 270 -12.59 -8.05 -1.61
N GLN A 271 -13.71 -8.18 -2.32
CA GLN A 271 -14.15 -9.43 -2.93
C GLN A 271 -13.11 -10.01 -3.89
N ALA A 272 -12.46 -9.15 -4.68
CA ALA A 272 -11.40 -9.55 -5.59
C ALA A 272 -10.05 -9.78 -4.90
N LEU A 273 -9.95 -9.56 -3.58
CA LEU A 273 -8.70 -9.61 -2.81
C LEU A 273 -7.58 -8.79 -3.49
N ARG A 274 -7.92 -7.59 -3.99
CA ARG A 274 -6.94 -6.73 -4.65
C ARG A 274 -5.85 -6.33 -3.68
N PRO A 275 -4.57 -6.42 -4.09
CA PRO A 275 -3.45 -6.10 -3.21
C PRO A 275 -3.37 -4.63 -2.82
N TYR A 276 -3.80 -3.75 -3.69
CA TYR A 276 -3.83 -2.31 -3.49
C TYR A 276 -5.06 -1.67 -4.18
N LEU A 277 -5.40 -0.48 -3.72
CA LEU A 277 -6.34 0.43 -4.35
C LEU A 277 -5.68 1.81 -4.41
N LEU A 278 -5.28 2.24 -5.61
CA LEU A 278 -4.75 3.57 -5.86
C LEU A 278 -5.88 4.49 -6.34
N LEU A 279 -6.26 5.45 -5.50
CA LEU A 279 -7.18 6.53 -5.83
C LEU A 279 -6.35 7.74 -6.27
N ASP A 280 -6.34 8.02 -7.56
CA ASP A 280 -5.55 9.12 -8.12
C ASP A 280 -6.39 10.38 -8.27
N ASP A 281 -5.74 11.53 -8.11
CA ASP A 281 -6.31 12.86 -8.22
C ASP A 281 -7.60 13.06 -7.39
N ALA A 282 -7.50 12.77 -6.10
CA ALA A 282 -8.61 12.94 -5.17
C ALA A 282 -9.04 14.42 -5.08
N PRO A 283 -10.35 14.68 -4.88
CA PRO A 283 -10.86 16.04 -4.72
C PRO A 283 -10.27 16.71 -3.47
N SER A 284 -10.36 18.02 -3.41
CA SER A 284 -9.82 18.83 -2.30
C SER A 284 -10.32 18.41 -0.91
N PHE A 285 -11.47 17.73 -0.82
CA PHE A 285 -12.00 17.22 0.44
C PHE A 285 -12.39 15.74 0.35
N VAL A 286 -11.81 14.91 1.21
CA VAL A 286 -12.11 13.47 1.28
C VAL A 286 -12.76 13.14 2.62
N ALA A 287 -14.03 12.73 2.55
CA ALA A 287 -14.80 12.27 3.70
C ALA A 287 -15.60 11.01 3.34
N SER A 288 -15.21 9.87 3.88
CA SER A 288 -15.92 8.61 3.66
C SER A 288 -15.95 7.75 4.91
N GLY A 289 -17.15 7.50 5.44
CA GLY A 289 -17.34 6.56 6.54
C GLY A 289 -17.02 5.11 6.14
N GLY A 290 -17.29 4.74 4.89
CA GLY A 290 -16.93 3.43 4.33
C GLY A 290 -15.43 3.21 4.31
N LEU A 291 -14.68 4.20 3.83
CA LEU A 291 -13.21 4.16 3.81
C LEU A 291 -12.64 4.07 5.23
N ASN A 292 -13.15 4.86 6.18
CA ASN A 292 -12.74 4.79 7.59
C ASN A 292 -12.92 3.38 8.18
N SER A 293 -14.06 2.76 7.89
CA SER A 293 -14.36 1.39 8.33
C SER A 293 -13.45 0.36 7.65
N PHE A 294 -13.24 0.50 6.34
CA PHE A 294 -12.38 -0.38 5.55
C PHE A 294 -10.94 -0.40 6.06
N LEU A 295 -10.37 0.76 6.37
CA LEU A 295 -8.99 0.89 6.87
C LEU A 295 -8.74 0.23 8.22
N THR A 296 -9.78 0.01 9.03
CA THR A 296 -9.63 -0.47 10.42
C THR A 296 -10.10 -1.91 10.64
N ARG A 297 -10.78 -2.51 9.68
CA ARG A 297 -11.30 -3.88 9.78
C ARG A 297 -10.33 -4.88 9.16
N ARG A 298 -10.08 -5.98 9.86
CA ARG A 298 -9.28 -7.11 9.35
C ARG A 298 -10.03 -7.95 8.31
N ARG A 299 -11.35 -7.89 8.31
CA ARG A 299 -12.23 -8.53 7.31
C ARG A 299 -13.22 -7.50 6.81
N HIS A 300 -13.56 -7.61 5.55
CA HIS A 300 -14.57 -6.78 4.92
C HIS A 300 -15.72 -7.64 4.41
N SER A 301 -16.93 -7.31 4.84
CA SER A 301 -18.15 -7.99 4.44
C SER A 301 -19.02 -7.05 3.62
N GLY A 302 -19.57 -7.55 2.56
CA GLY A 302 -20.44 -6.80 1.64
C GLY A 302 -21.37 -7.72 0.86
N ARG A 303 -22.13 -7.14 -0.07
CA ARG A 303 -23.02 -7.89 -0.96
C ARG A 303 -22.39 -8.00 -2.34
N ILE A 304 -22.53 -9.18 -2.94
CA ILE A 304 -22.12 -9.39 -4.33
C ILE A 304 -23.08 -8.62 -5.25
N MET A 305 -22.54 -7.76 -6.11
CA MET A 305 -23.34 -6.97 -7.06
C MET A 305 -24.22 -7.88 -7.93
N GLY A 306 -25.50 -7.55 -8.03
CA GLY A 306 -26.47 -8.31 -8.83
C GLY A 306 -27.07 -9.52 -8.14
N GLY A 307 -26.79 -9.76 -6.86
CA GLY A 307 -27.34 -10.88 -6.09
C GLY A 307 -27.68 -10.53 -4.64
N SER A 308 -28.27 -11.51 -3.93
CA SER A 308 -28.50 -11.46 -2.49
C SER A 308 -27.39 -12.14 -1.68
N THR A 309 -26.35 -12.63 -2.33
CA THR A 309 -25.23 -13.34 -1.71
C THR A 309 -24.30 -12.35 -1.03
N GLU A 310 -23.92 -12.64 0.21
CA GLU A 310 -22.94 -11.88 0.98
C GLU A 310 -21.55 -12.53 0.83
N PHE A 311 -20.50 -11.70 0.93
CA PHE A 311 -19.12 -12.14 1.07
C PHE A 311 -18.53 -11.62 2.37
N ASP A 312 -17.54 -12.32 2.89
CA ASP A 312 -16.73 -11.91 4.05
C ASP A 312 -15.29 -12.33 3.80
N GLU A 313 -14.45 -11.35 3.42
CA GLU A 313 -13.08 -11.59 2.99
C GLU A 313 -12.04 -10.96 3.90
N PRO A 314 -10.83 -11.54 3.99
CA PRO A 314 -9.73 -10.86 4.66
C PRO A 314 -9.39 -9.54 3.94
N ASN A 315 -9.24 -8.47 4.71
CA ASN A 315 -8.84 -7.17 4.15
C ASN A 315 -7.32 -7.13 3.90
N VAL A 316 -6.93 -7.50 2.69
CA VAL A 316 -5.53 -7.54 2.24
C VAL A 316 -5.10 -6.28 1.49
N THR A 317 -6.00 -5.34 1.26
CA THR A 317 -5.80 -4.19 0.40
C THR A 317 -5.06 -3.07 1.12
N ALA A 318 -4.03 -2.52 0.51
CA ALA A 318 -3.45 -1.24 0.87
C ALA A 318 -4.15 -0.12 0.09
N VAL A 319 -4.61 0.92 0.77
CA VAL A 319 -5.23 2.08 0.12
C VAL A 319 -4.21 3.19 -0.03
N LEU A 320 -4.10 3.71 -1.24
CA LEU A 320 -3.21 4.79 -1.63
C LEU A 320 -4.05 5.92 -2.24
N LEU A 321 -3.70 7.15 -1.92
CA LEU A 321 -4.44 8.33 -2.35
C LEU A 321 -3.48 9.42 -2.80
N THR A 322 -3.69 10.01 -3.96
CA THR A 322 -2.98 11.21 -4.38
C THR A 322 -3.93 12.38 -4.57
N GLY A 323 -3.44 13.58 -4.45
CA GLY A 323 -4.21 14.77 -4.83
C GLY A 323 -3.54 16.08 -4.44
N ASN A 324 -4.07 17.17 -4.97
CA ASN A 324 -3.59 18.51 -4.73
C ASN A 324 -4.39 19.15 -3.62
N ASN A 325 -3.69 19.73 -2.63
CA ASN A 325 -4.33 20.46 -1.52
C ASN A 325 -5.50 19.67 -0.88
N ILE A 326 -5.29 18.36 -0.64
CA ILE A 326 -6.32 17.50 -0.07
C ILE A 326 -6.58 17.88 1.39
N GLU A 327 -7.85 18.04 1.74
CA GLU A 327 -8.32 18.06 3.12
C GLU A 327 -8.87 16.69 3.51
N LEU A 328 -8.25 16.05 4.47
CA LEU A 328 -8.77 14.85 5.09
C LEU A 328 -9.54 15.19 6.37
N THR A 329 -10.60 14.46 6.65
CA THR A 329 -11.23 14.56 7.97
C THR A 329 -10.24 14.19 9.07
N ALA A 330 -10.40 14.73 10.27
CA ALA A 330 -9.53 14.42 11.42
C ALA A 330 -9.42 12.90 11.69
N ASP A 331 -10.47 12.15 11.37
CA ASP A 331 -10.51 10.70 11.52
C ASP A 331 -9.66 9.99 10.46
N LEU A 332 -9.67 10.43 9.21
CA LEU A 332 -8.80 9.90 8.15
C LEU A 332 -7.33 10.29 8.36
N VAL A 333 -7.05 11.50 8.85
CA VAL A 333 -5.66 11.93 9.18
C VAL A 333 -5.02 10.97 10.17
N ARG A 334 -5.73 10.56 11.21
CA ARG A 334 -5.22 9.58 12.17
C ARG A 334 -4.95 8.21 11.54
N ARG A 335 -5.60 7.89 10.43
CA ARG A 335 -5.49 6.61 9.69
C ARG A 335 -4.57 6.69 8.48
N ALA A 336 -3.99 7.85 8.22
CA ALA A 336 -3.12 8.08 7.07
C ALA A 336 -1.64 8.14 7.46
N SER A 337 -0.79 7.60 6.60
CA SER A 337 0.64 7.92 6.52
C SER A 337 0.80 8.90 5.37
N VAL A 338 1.26 10.11 5.67
CA VAL A 338 1.23 11.22 4.73
C VAL A 338 2.61 11.51 4.19
N ILE A 339 2.70 11.62 2.89
CA ILE A 339 3.88 12.00 2.12
C ILE A 339 3.61 13.40 1.55
N GLU A 340 4.32 14.40 2.06
CA GLU A 340 4.16 15.80 1.70
C GLU A 340 5.28 16.22 0.74
N LEU A 341 4.87 16.78 -0.39
CA LEU A 341 5.78 17.39 -1.37
C LEU A 341 5.55 18.90 -1.38
N PHE A 342 6.63 19.65 -1.40
CA PHE A 342 6.58 21.10 -1.51
C PHE A 342 7.53 21.57 -2.59
N VAL A 343 6.98 22.04 -3.71
CA VAL A 343 7.76 22.59 -4.81
C VAL A 343 7.72 24.11 -4.72
N PRO A 344 8.83 24.78 -4.39
CA PRO A 344 8.94 26.22 -4.41
C PRO A 344 9.01 26.70 -5.87
N GLY A 345 8.22 27.70 -6.24
CA GLY A 345 8.20 28.27 -7.57
C GLY A 345 7.47 27.41 -8.61
N GLU A 346 7.74 27.66 -9.89
CA GLU A 346 7.09 26.97 -11.01
C GLU A 346 7.65 25.56 -11.20
N VAL A 347 6.77 24.62 -11.53
CA VAL A 347 7.16 23.23 -11.85
C VAL A 347 7.81 23.14 -13.22
N GLU A 348 7.37 24.02 -14.13
CA GLU A 348 7.90 24.09 -15.49
C GLU A 348 9.38 24.55 -15.49
N GLY A 349 10.21 23.89 -16.29
CA GLY A 349 11.65 24.19 -16.35
C GLY A 349 12.53 23.48 -15.34
N ARG A 350 11.99 22.60 -14.48
CA ARG A 350 12.81 21.76 -13.61
C ARG A 350 13.59 20.73 -14.44
N HIS A 351 14.88 20.63 -14.16
CA HIS A 351 15.73 19.60 -14.73
C HIS A 351 15.84 18.42 -13.77
N PHE A 352 15.51 17.24 -14.25
CA PHE A 352 15.64 15.99 -13.50
C PHE A 352 16.81 15.18 -14.03
N LYS A 353 17.50 14.50 -13.14
CA LYS A 353 18.58 13.54 -13.48
C LYS A 353 18.02 12.37 -14.31
N ARG A 354 16.78 11.97 -14.01
CA ARG A 354 16.08 10.89 -14.70
C ARG A 354 14.79 11.40 -15.31
N VAL A 355 14.57 11.04 -16.57
CA VAL A 355 13.27 11.24 -17.22
C VAL A 355 12.39 10.06 -16.80
N ILE A 356 11.28 10.36 -16.11
CA ILE A 356 10.35 9.36 -15.63
C ILE A 356 9.12 9.37 -16.53
N ASP A 357 9.18 8.55 -17.58
CA ASP A 357 8.06 8.32 -18.48
C ASP A 357 7.03 7.35 -17.88
N PRO A 358 5.79 7.32 -18.38
CA PRO A 358 4.82 6.31 -17.97
C PRO A 358 5.40 4.89 -18.07
N GLY A 359 5.24 4.09 -17.01
CA GLY A 359 5.79 2.75 -16.92
C GLY A 359 7.28 2.67 -16.52
N PHE A 360 7.94 3.79 -16.23
CA PHE A 360 9.35 3.79 -15.81
C PHE A 360 9.59 2.87 -14.60
N TRP A 361 8.75 2.96 -13.57
CA TRP A 361 8.85 2.15 -12.36
C TRP A 361 8.55 0.67 -12.59
N SER A 362 7.89 0.33 -13.71
CA SER A 362 7.57 -1.05 -14.10
C SER A 362 8.68 -1.74 -14.89
N GLN A 363 9.73 -1.02 -15.26
CA GLN A 363 10.89 -1.60 -15.96
C GLN A 363 11.58 -2.64 -15.09
N THR A 364 11.92 -3.79 -15.67
CA THR A 364 12.49 -4.94 -14.94
C THR A 364 13.75 -4.57 -14.15
N SER A 365 14.66 -3.79 -14.71
CA SER A 365 15.89 -3.36 -14.05
C SER A 365 15.63 -2.44 -12.86
N VAL A 366 14.67 -1.51 -12.99
CA VAL A 366 14.27 -0.58 -11.92
C VAL A 366 13.59 -1.35 -10.78
N ARG A 367 12.66 -2.24 -11.13
CA ARG A 367 12.00 -3.12 -10.16
C ARG A 367 13.01 -3.97 -9.40
N ALA A 368 13.92 -4.64 -10.11
CA ALA A 368 14.94 -5.50 -9.49
C ALA A 368 15.81 -4.72 -8.50
N GLU A 369 16.25 -3.51 -8.85
CA GLU A 369 17.06 -2.69 -7.96
C GLU A 369 16.29 -2.23 -6.72
N LEU A 370 15.05 -1.76 -6.88
CA LEU A 370 14.21 -1.33 -5.74
C LEU A 370 13.79 -2.49 -4.84
N LEU A 371 13.59 -3.68 -5.38
CA LEU A 371 13.32 -4.90 -4.59
C LEU A 371 14.56 -5.31 -3.79
N ALA A 372 15.76 -5.28 -4.40
CA ALA A 372 17.02 -5.53 -3.71
C ALA A 372 17.22 -4.56 -2.54
N VAL A 373 16.96 -3.27 -2.77
CA VAL A 373 17.04 -2.23 -1.73
C VAL A 373 16.09 -2.52 -0.57
N GLN A 374 14.83 -2.84 -0.85
CA GLN A 374 13.84 -3.15 0.17
C GLN A 374 14.17 -4.45 0.92
N TRP A 375 14.65 -5.46 0.21
CA TRP A 375 15.08 -6.71 0.83
C TRP A 375 16.28 -6.52 1.75
N ALA A 376 17.28 -5.75 1.35
CA ALA A 376 18.43 -5.42 2.19
C ALA A 376 18.01 -4.80 3.54
N MET A 377 17.01 -3.90 3.52
CA MET A 377 16.46 -3.29 4.74
C MET A 377 15.73 -4.32 5.62
N VAL A 378 14.91 -5.18 5.02
CA VAL A 378 14.17 -6.23 5.74
C VAL A 378 15.14 -7.25 6.35
N ARG A 379 16.14 -7.68 5.58
CA ARG A 379 17.17 -8.61 6.03
C ARG A 379 17.94 -8.05 7.22
N HIS A 380 18.42 -6.80 7.12
CA HIS A 380 19.13 -6.14 8.20
C HIS A 380 18.30 -6.04 9.49
N TRP A 381 17.02 -5.64 9.38
CA TRP A 381 16.09 -5.63 10.51
C TRP A 381 15.90 -7.03 11.12
N SER A 382 15.81 -8.06 10.28
CA SER A 382 15.67 -9.45 10.73
C SER A 382 16.91 -9.93 11.48
N GLU A 383 18.11 -9.64 10.96
CA GLU A 383 19.41 -9.95 11.56
C GLU A 383 19.64 -9.21 12.88
N ALA A 384 19.14 -7.96 12.98
CA ALA A 384 19.15 -7.19 14.21
C ALA A 384 18.16 -7.68 15.31
N GLY A 385 17.48 -8.81 15.08
CA GLY A 385 16.54 -9.39 16.04
C GLY A 385 15.15 -8.76 15.99
N ARG A 386 14.82 -8.06 14.91
CA ARG A 386 13.49 -7.46 14.64
C ARG A 386 13.07 -6.43 15.68
N PRO A 387 13.87 -5.41 15.94
CA PRO A 387 13.52 -4.37 16.90
C PRO A 387 12.19 -3.69 16.50
N PRO A 388 11.30 -3.40 17.47
CA PRO A 388 10.07 -2.67 17.20
C PRO A 388 10.37 -1.19 16.94
N ALA A 389 9.44 -0.49 16.32
CA ALA A 389 9.50 0.96 16.20
C ALA A 389 9.38 1.64 17.57
N HIS A 390 10.08 2.77 17.74
CA HIS A 390 9.94 3.61 18.93
C HIS A 390 8.59 4.35 18.99
N LYS A 391 8.02 4.66 17.84
CA LYS A 391 6.71 5.33 17.71
C LYS A 391 5.69 4.33 17.13
N THR A 392 4.47 4.35 17.66
CA THR A 392 3.36 3.52 17.17
C THR A 392 2.18 4.38 16.77
N LYS A 393 1.49 3.98 15.72
CA LYS A 393 0.25 4.59 15.26
C LYS A 393 -0.93 3.79 15.83
N PRO A 394 -1.80 4.39 16.65
CA PRO A 394 -2.96 3.70 17.19
C PRO A 394 -3.81 3.05 16.09
N THR A 395 -4.31 1.84 16.33
CA THR A 395 -5.01 0.96 15.37
C THR A 395 -4.08 0.24 14.38
N PHE A 396 -2.88 0.74 14.15
CA PHE A 396 -1.91 0.20 13.18
C PHE A 396 -0.60 -0.23 13.86
N GLU A 397 -0.69 -0.74 15.08
CA GLU A 397 0.47 -1.13 15.89
C GLU A 397 1.32 -2.18 15.17
N ALA A 398 0.68 -3.20 14.57
CA ALA A 398 1.40 -4.24 13.82
C ALA A 398 2.16 -3.67 12.62
N TRP A 399 1.56 -2.74 11.89
CA TRP A 399 2.22 -2.02 10.79
C TRP A 399 3.36 -1.14 11.30
N SER A 400 3.14 -0.43 12.39
CA SER A 400 4.16 0.43 13.00
C SER A 400 5.37 -0.37 13.46
N HIS A 401 5.15 -1.53 14.12
CA HIS A 401 6.22 -2.40 14.58
C HIS A 401 7.00 -3.02 13.41
N LEU A 402 6.32 -3.42 12.33
CA LEU A 402 6.97 -3.98 11.17
C LEU A 402 7.68 -2.90 10.35
N VAL A 403 6.93 -2.00 9.72
CA VAL A 403 7.48 -1.01 8.77
C VAL A 403 8.31 0.05 9.50
N GLY A 404 7.80 0.58 10.60
CA GLY A 404 8.55 1.52 11.44
C GLY A 404 9.76 0.88 12.08
N GLY A 405 9.69 -0.40 12.47
CA GLY A 405 10.81 -1.16 13.02
C GLY A 405 11.92 -1.38 11.99
N ILE A 406 11.57 -1.72 10.74
CA ILE A 406 12.54 -1.87 9.64
C ILE A 406 13.31 -0.56 9.43
N VAL A 407 12.61 0.58 9.36
CA VAL A 407 13.26 1.89 9.16
C VAL A 407 14.09 2.30 10.39
N ALA A 408 13.59 2.05 11.60
CA ALA A 408 14.32 2.38 12.83
C ALA A 408 15.58 1.53 13.06
N ALA A 409 15.67 0.35 12.45
CA ALA A 409 16.83 -0.53 12.54
C ALA A 409 17.97 -0.15 11.58
N LEU A 410 17.73 0.75 10.63
CA LEU A 410 18.73 1.12 9.63
C LEU A 410 19.99 1.72 10.32
N PRO A 411 21.19 1.45 9.78
CA PRO A 411 22.42 1.92 10.39
C PRO A 411 22.50 3.46 10.34
N VAL A 412 22.73 4.07 11.49
CA VAL A 412 22.91 5.52 11.62
C VAL A 412 24.38 5.85 11.39
N PRO A 413 24.71 6.80 10.50
CA PRO A 413 26.08 7.25 10.35
C PRO A 413 26.58 7.92 11.66
N PRO A 414 27.88 7.88 11.95
CA PRO A 414 28.46 8.45 13.18
C PRO A 414 28.51 9.99 13.09
N ILE A 415 27.37 10.63 12.95
CA ILE A 415 27.22 12.09 12.90
C ILE A 415 26.44 12.51 14.15
N GLU A 416 26.98 13.43 14.93
CA GLU A 416 26.33 13.95 16.14
C GLU A 416 24.96 14.58 15.79
N GLY A 417 23.93 14.21 16.53
CA GLY A 417 22.56 14.68 16.31
C GLY A 417 21.85 14.07 15.11
N PHE A 418 22.46 13.12 14.39
CA PHE A 418 21.78 12.42 13.30
C PHE A 418 20.78 11.40 13.85
N ALA A 419 19.54 11.51 13.40
CA ALA A 419 18.49 10.52 13.69
C ALA A 419 17.68 10.25 12.43
N ILE A 420 17.39 8.97 12.16
CA ILE A 420 16.47 8.58 11.09
C ILE A 420 15.04 8.88 11.54
N GLU A 421 14.30 9.59 10.71
CA GLU A 421 12.90 9.87 10.99
C GLU A 421 12.03 8.61 10.83
N SER A 422 10.88 8.62 11.49
CA SER A 422 9.99 7.46 11.49
C SER A 422 8.87 7.63 10.45
N PRO A 423 8.58 6.60 9.62
CA PRO A 423 7.43 6.60 8.72
C PRO A 423 6.08 6.64 9.48
N VAL A 424 6.14 6.38 10.79
CA VAL A 424 4.99 6.37 11.70
C VAL A 424 4.69 7.76 12.27
N SER A 425 5.65 8.69 12.20
CA SER A 425 5.47 10.05 12.72
C SER A 425 4.26 10.74 12.08
N PRO A 426 3.42 11.40 12.87
CA PRO A 426 2.31 12.18 12.31
C PRO A 426 2.85 13.33 11.45
N PRO A 427 2.10 13.82 10.47
CA PRO A 427 2.46 15.03 9.75
C PRO A 427 2.59 16.19 10.75
N GLU A 428 3.59 17.04 10.55
CA GLU A 428 3.84 18.19 11.44
C GLU A 428 2.72 19.24 11.36
N LEU A 429 2.11 19.32 10.19
CA LEU A 429 0.95 20.18 9.97
C LEU A 429 -0.34 19.39 10.09
N PRO A 430 -1.41 19.98 10.65
CA PRO A 430 -2.72 19.45 10.37
C PRO A 430 -2.84 19.41 8.84
N MET A 431 -3.18 18.26 8.29
CA MET A 431 -3.52 18.12 6.89
C MET A 431 -4.89 18.78 6.65
N SER A 432 -4.89 20.05 6.72
CA SER A 432 -5.71 20.83 5.86
C SER A 432 -4.86 21.02 4.60
N GLY A 433 -5.36 20.71 3.45
CA GLY A 433 -4.89 21.23 2.17
C GLY A 433 -5.08 22.74 2.15
N ASP A 434 -4.67 23.36 3.19
CA ASP A 434 -4.91 24.74 3.54
C ASP A 434 -3.68 25.50 3.07
N ARG A 435 -3.67 25.82 1.75
CA ARG A 435 -2.89 26.95 1.25
C ARG A 435 -2.96 28.06 2.30
N ARG A 436 -4.12 28.25 2.89
CA ARG A 436 -4.38 29.19 3.97
C ARG A 436 -3.64 28.85 5.27
N GLY A 437 -3.54 27.59 5.68
CA GLY A 437 -2.75 27.19 6.86
C GLY A 437 -1.26 27.34 6.64
N GLN A 438 -0.78 27.00 5.45
CA GLN A 438 0.63 27.22 5.08
C GLN A 438 0.94 28.73 5.00
N GLU A 439 0.06 29.52 4.38
CA GLU A 439 0.18 30.97 4.34
C GLU A 439 0.16 31.56 5.74
N TRP A 440 -0.71 31.08 6.65
CA TRP A 440 -0.71 31.46 8.05
C TRP A 440 0.61 31.12 8.75
N ARG A 441 1.12 29.92 8.59
CA ARG A 441 2.40 29.51 9.19
C ARG A 441 3.53 30.39 8.69
N THR A 442 3.63 30.57 7.37
CA THR A 442 4.64 31.42 6.74
C THR A 442 4.57 32.84 7.26
N LEU A 443 3.37 33.40 7.38
CA LEU A 443 3.14 34.74 7.93
C LEU A 443 3.59 34.85 9.39
N LEU A 444 3.20 33.90 10.23
CA LEU A 444 3.57 33.92 11.66
C LEU A 444 5.06 33.75 11.88
N ILE A 445 5.71 32.92 11.07
CA ILE A 445 7.19 32.77 11.05
C ILE A 445 7.84 34.08 10.58
N ALA A 446 7.33 34.72 9.53
CA ALA A 446 7.88 35.99 9.05
C ALA A 446 7.80 37.07 10.13
N ILE A 447 6.63 37.21 10.77
CA ILE A 447 6.40 38.16 11.88
C ILE A 447 7.39 37.87 13.05
N ALA A 448 7.56 36.63 13.45
CA ALA A 448 8.47 36.25 14.53
C ALA A 448 9.92 36.53 14.18
N SER A 449 10.32 36.29 12.92
CA SER A 449 11.70 36.49 12.45
C SER A 449 12.12 37.98 12.40
N GLU A 450 11.18 38.91 12.34
CA GLU A 450 11.45 40.36 12.37
C GLU A 450 11.71 40.89 13.78
N VAL A 451 11.43 40.12 14.83
CA VAL A 451 11.64 40.54 16.21
C VAL A 451 13.12 40.43 16.57
N HIS A 452 13.75 41.54 16.94
CA HIS A 452 15.13 41.56 17.39
C HIS A 452 15.26 41.06 18.84
N ASN A 453 16.34 40.41 19.18
CA ASN A 453 16.57 39.73 20.47
C ASN A 453 16.47 40.61 21.72
N ASP A 454 16.68 41.95 21.57
CA ASP A 454 16.75 42.88 22.70
C ASP A 454 15.40 43.59 22.96
N ALA A 455 14.37 43.30 22.21
CA ALA A 455 13.05 43.91 22.36
C ALA A 455 12.14 43.11 23.30
N ALA A 456 11.34 43.79 24.11
CA ALA A 456 10.24 43.18 24.84
C ALA A 456 9.32 42.43 23.87
N PRO A 457 8.77 41.25 24.24
CA PRO A 457 7.91 40.48 23.35
C PRO A 457 6.78 41.35 22.77
N PRO A 458 6.71 41.55 21.44
CA PRO A 458 5.70 42.39 20.83
C PRO A 458 4.32 41.75 20.91
N SER A 459 3.31 42.62 20.90
CA SER A 459 1.93 42.20 20.80
C SER A 459 1.31 42.80 19.54
N TYR A 460 0.66 41.99 18.74
CA TYR A 460 0.06 42.36 17.47
C TYR A 460 -1.46 42.46 17.60
N THR A 461 -2.06 43.44 16.92
CA THR A 461 -3.51 43.51 16.72
C THR A 461 -3.90 42.75 15.43
N THR A 462 -5.20 42.51 15.23
CA THR A 462 -5.66 41.92 13.95
C THR A 462 -5.30 42.80 12.73
N PRO A 463 -5.42 44.16 12.80
CA PRO A 463 -4.93 45.03 11.73
C PRO A 463 -3.40 44.87 11.44
N ASP A 464 -2.57 44.72 12.47
CA ASP A 464 -1.12 44.53 12.27
C ASP A 464 -0.83 43.26 11.51
N ILE A 465 -1.54 42.19 11.85
CA ILE A 465 -1.46 40.90 11.14
C ILE A 465 -1.91 41.04 9.67
N VAL A 466 -2.97 41.80 9.39
CA VAL A 466 -3.43 42.11 8.03
C VAL A 466 -2.35 42.85 7.24
N THR A 467 -1.73 43.87 7.87
CA THR A 467 -0.65 44.63 7.25
C THR A 467 0.54 43.77 6.92
N ALA A 468 0.95 42.86 7.85
CA ALA A 468 2.03 41.91 7.62
C ALA A 468 1.67 40.92 6.49
N ALA A 469 0.43 40.40 6.47
CA ALA A 469 -0.02 39.46 5.43
C ALA A 469 0.03 40.09 4.03
N ARG A 470 -0.43 41.34 3.89
CA ARG A 470 -0.38 42.08 2.61
C ARG A 470 1.06 42.32 2.14
N ARG A 471 1.93 42.72 3.07
CA ARG A 471 3.36 42.93 2.77
C ARG A 471 4.05 41.64 2.26
N GLU A 472 3.71 40.52 2.83
CA GLU A 472 4.27 39.19 2.44
C GLU A 472 3.54 38.57 1.24
N GLY A 473 2.47 39.18 0.71
CA GLY A 473 1.64 38.61 -0.36
C GLY A 473 0.93 37.30 0.05
N LEU A 474 0.54 37.18 1.33
CA LEU A 474 -0.08 36.00 1.90
C LEU A 474 -1.53 36.25 2.28
N LEU A 475 -2.36 35.22 2.29
CA LEU A 475 -3.77 35.29 2.68
C LEU A 475 -4.60 36.26 1.83
N GLU A 476 -4.27 36.47 0.56
CA GLU A 476 -4.90 37.45 -0.33
C GLU A 476 -6.43 37.31 -0.39
N ASP A 477 -6.95 36.11 -0.33
CA ASP A 477 -8.39 35.82 -0.29
C ASP A 477 -9.08 36.25 1.02
N LEU A 478 -8.31 36.50 2.09
CA LEU A 478 -8.79 37.05 3.37
C LEU A 478 -8.54 38.52 3.53
N VAL A 479 -7.34 38.97 3.14
CA VAL A 479 -6.89 40.37 3.41
C VAL A 479 -7.08 41.28 2.20
N GLY A 480 -7.37 40.71 1.00
CA GLY A 480 -7.45 41.44 -0.26
C GLY A 480 -6.08 41.89 -0.76
N THR A 481 -5.99 42.11 -2.07
CA THR A 481 -4.76 42.57 -2.76
C THR A 481 -4.59 44.11 -2.72
N ASP A 482 -5.65 44.85 -2.36
CA ASP A 482 -5.66 46.32 -2.36
C ASP A 482 -5.06 46.84 -1.04
N GLY A 483 -3.79 47.27 -1.09
CA GLY A 483 -2.96 47.60 0.09
C GLY A 483 -3.51 48.69 1.00
N ASP A 484 -4.28 49.61 0.44
CA ASP A 484 -4.75 50.84 1.17
C ASP A 484 -6.19 50.76 1.69
N LYS A 485 -6.95 49.72 1.33
CA LYS A 485 -8.34 49.60 1.74
C LYS A 485 -8.47 48.86 3.08
N PRO A 486 -8.96 49.53 4.16
CA PRO A 486 -9.14 48.84 5.43
C PRO A 486 -10.19 47.74 5.31
N LEU A 487 -9.93 46.59 5.96
CA LEU A 487 -10.92 45.52 6.07
C LEU A 487 -12.09 45.99 6.94
N ASP A 488 -13.27 45.58 6.55
CA ASP A 488 -14.46 45.76 7.37
C ASP A 488 -14.41 44.92 8.67
N ASN A 489 -15.32 45.25 9.60
CA ASN A 489 -15.39 44.53 10.88
C ASN A 489 -15.66 43.02 10.72
N LYS A 490 -16.30 42.58 9.62
CA LYS A 490 -16.58 41.18 9.33
C LYS A 490 -15.31 40.46 8.88
N GLY A 491 -14.49 41.05 8.02
CA GLY A 491 -13.20 40.57 7.61
C GLY A 491 -12.21 40.41 8.78
N LEU A 492 -12.10 41.46 9.61
CA LEU A 492 -11.26 41.42 10.82
C LEU A 492 -11.68 40.32 11.80
N ARG A 493 -13.00 40.09 11.99
CA ARG A 493 -13.51 39.00 12.83
C ARG A 493 -13.15 37.63 12.24
N LYS A 494 -13.19 37.47 10.92
CA LYS A 494 -12.82 36.21 10.24
C LYS A 494 -11.35 35.88 10.47
N ILE A 495 -10.46 36.88 10.30
CA ILE A 495 -9.02 36.74 10.58
C ILE A 495 -8.77 36.38 12.04
N GLY A 496 -9.38 37.09 12.98
CA GLY A 496 -9.27 36.79 14.41
C GLY A 496 -9.78 35.39 14.78
N SER A 497 -10.79 34.88 14.07
CA SER A 497 -11.29 33.51 14.25
C SER A 497 -10.28 32.46 13.75
N GLU A 498 -9.60 32.71 12.65
CA GLU A 498 -8.58 31.81 12.13
C GLU A 498 -7.31 31.83 13.00
N LEU A 499 -6.86 32.99 13.44
CA LEU A 499 -5.74 33.12 14.40
C LEU A 499 -5.94 32.34 15.69
N LYS A 500 -7.19 32.12 16.13
CA LYS A 500 -7.45 31.27 17.30
C LYS A 500 -6.95 29.84 17.14
N ARG A 501 -6.88 29.33 15.91
CA ARG A 501 -6.37 27.99 15.61
C ARG A 501 -4.85 27.89 15.83
N TRP A 502 -4.15 29.01 15.77
CA TRP A 502 -2.69 29.10 15.92
C TRP A 502 -2.24 29.46 17.34
N ARG A 503 -3.20 29.78 18.21
CA ARG A 503 -2.92 30.16 19.60
C ARG A 503 -2.24 29.01 20.37
N GLY A 504 -1.11 29.33 21.01
CA GLY A 504 -0.35 28.39 21.83
C GLY A 504 0.39 27.32 21.05
N ARG A 505 0.39 27.37 19.70
CA ARG A 505 1.22 26.48 18.90
C ARG A 505 2.66 26.96 18.95
N VAL A 506 3.54 26.01 19.21
CA VAL A 506 4.99 26.23 19.23
C VAL A 506 5.51 26.08 17.80
N MET A 507 6.23 27.10 17.33
CA MET A 507 6.84 27.16 15.99
C MET A 507 8.28 27.63 16.09
N VAL A 508 9.06 27.38 15.05
CA VAL A 508 10.46 27.82 14.95
C VAL A 508 10.55 28.89 13.86
N ASP A 509 11.21 30.01 14.17
CA ASP A 509 11.42 31.10 13.22
C ASP A 509 12.63 30.85 12.29
N ARG A 510 12.91 31.78 11.36
CA ARG A 510 14.04 31.67 10.40
C ARG A 510 15.41 31.73 11.07
N HIS A 511 15.47 32.12 12.34
CA HIS A 511 16.71 32.21 13.13
C HIS A 511 16.87 31.03 14.10
N GLY A 512 16.00 30.01 14.00
CA GLY A 512 16.03 28.82 14.87
C GLY A 512 15.44 29.06 16.27
N ARG A 513 14.80 30.20 16.52
CA ARG A 513 14.18 30.53 17.82
C ARG A 513 12.77 29.95 17.91
N THR A 514 12.48 29.28 18.99
CA THR A 514 11.16 28.71 19.28
C THR A 514 10.22 29.80 19.80
N PHE A 515 9.04 29.91 19.22
CA PHE A 515 8.04 30.93 19.59
C PHE A 515 6.62 30.40 19.57
N GLN A 516 5.72 31.15 20.23
CA GLN A 516 4.27 30.92 20.20
C GLN A 516 3.49 32.24 20.22
N PHE A 517 2.31 32.22 19.61
CA PHE A 517 1.34 33.31 19.71
C PHE A 517 0.31 33.05 20.80
N GLY A 518 0.12 34.03 21.70
CA GLY A 518 -0.97 34.05 22.68
C GLY A 518 -2.21 34.74 22.14
N ALA A 519 -3.20 34.94 23.01
CA ALA A 519 -4.29 35.88 22.78
C ALA A 519 -4.74 36.46 24.12
N ARG A 520 -4.78 37.80 24.22
CA ARG A 520 -5.25 38.53 25.39
C ARG A 520 -6.39 39.47 24.96
N ARG A 521 -7.55 39.36 25.58
CA ARG A 521 -8.69 40.21 25.31
C ARG A 521 -8.49 41.57 26.01
N GLN A 522 -8.78 42.65 25.31
CA GLN A 522 -8.78 44.03 25.84
C GLN A 522 -10.11 44.69 25.51
N GLU A 523 -10.40 45.88 26.10
CA GLU A 523 -11.62 46.65 25.86
C GLU A 523 -11.83 47.05 24.38
N ARG A 524 -10.74 47.26 23.64
CA ARG A 524 -10.74 47.66 22.23
C ARG A 524 -10.36 46.59 21.23
N GLY A 525 -10.35 45.27 21.62
CA GLY A 525 -10.04 44.18 20.72
C GLY A 525 -9.22 43.07 21.34
N THR A 526 -8.61 42.21 20.49
CA THR A 526 -7.73 41.11 20.92
C THR A 526 -6.30 41.44 20.53
N LEU A 527 -5.39 41.35 21.49
CA LEU A 527 -3.93 41.37 21.28
C LEU A 527 -3.40 39.93 21.18
N TYR A 528 -2.45 39.75 20.30
CA TYR A 528 -1.75 38.49 20.09
C TYR A 528 -0.28 38.67 20.51
N PRO A 529 0.05 38.43 21.80
CA PRO A 529 1.42 38.51 22.24
C PRO A 529 2.22 37.36 21.61
N LEU A 530 3.40 37.69 21.08
CA LEU A 530 4.39 36.73 20.60
C LEU A 530 5.37 36.48 21.73
N THR A 531 5.56 35.25 22.14
CA THR A 531 6.47 34.86 23.22
C THR A 531 7.50 33.85 22.68
N PHE A 532 8.77 34.13 22.86
CA PHE A 532 9.81 33.15 22.60
C PHE A 532 9.88 32.16 23.77
N VAL A 533 9.96 30.87 23.44
CA VAL A 533 10.01 29.78 24.41
C VAL A 533 11.47 29.33 24.46
N ALA A 534 12.02 29.26 25.67
CA ALA A 534 13.41 28.85 25.91
C ALA A 534 13.59 27.34 25.64
#